data_2b61a0e68070042a07ef9b2a3d9a9e23
#
_entry.id   2b61a0e68070042a07ef9b2a3d9a9e23
#
_cell.length_a   1.000
_cell.length_b   1.000
_cell.length_c   1.000
_cell.angle_alpha   90.00
_cell.angle_beta   90.00
_cell.angle_gamma   90.00
#
_symmetry.space_group_name_H-M   'P 1'
#
loop_
_entity.id
_entity.type
_entity.pdbx_description
1 polymer ?
#
loop_
_entity_poly.entity_id
_entity_poly.type
_entity_poly.pdbx_seq_one_letter_code
_entity_poly.pdbx_strand_id
1 'polypeptide(L)'
;MDNLIKTLELKKYFNVGGGRQLHAVDGINIEIPRGKTLGVVGESGCGKSTLGRVMMGLLPATSGQILFEDKDIVSCSKREFQKVRREVQMIFQDPYASLNPRMTVYDLISAPLEVYKVGTKEERREMVEEILQ
;
A
#
# COMPACT_ATOMS: atom_id res chain seq x y z
N MET A 1 3.60 -12.87 19.72
CA MET A 1 2.70 -11.76 19.38
C MET A 1 2.27 -11.96 17.92
N ASP A 2 1.00 -11.73 17.64
CA ASP A 2 0.45 -11.87 16.29
C ASP A 2 0.86 -10.65 15.46
N ASN A 3 1.79 -10.81 14.54
CA ASN A 3 2.26 -9.75 13.66
C ASN A 3 1.29 -9.58 12.48
N LEU A 4 0.77 -8.38 12.30
CA LEU A 4 -0.07 -8.04 11.15
C LEU A 4 0.77 -7.95 9.87
N ILE A 5 1.93 -7.29 9.97
CA ILE A 5 2.89 -7.16 8.87
C ILE A 5 4.29 -7.52 9.36
N LYS A 6 5.01 -8.28 8.55
CA LYS A 6 6.43 -8.60 8.78
C LYS A 6 7.19 -8.53 7.47
N THR A 7 8.38 -7.93 7.49
CA THR A 7 9.31 -7.98 6.35
C THR A 7 10.55 -8.80 6.72
N LEU A 8 11.05 -9.57 5.76
CA LEU A 8 12.25 -10.39 5.90
C LEU A 8 13.21 -10.04 4.77
N GLU A 9 14.39 -9.51 5.12
CA GLU A 9 15.46 -9.15 4.19
C GLU A 9 14.94 -8.36 2.97
N LEU A 10 13.97 -7.44 3.22
CA LEU A 10 13.31 -6.71 2.14
C LEU A 10 14.28 -5.77 1.46
N LYS A 11 14.35 -5.86 0.11
CA LYS A 11 15.23 -5.03 -0.72
C LYS A 11 14.46 -4.39 -1.87
N LYS A 12 14.81 -3.15 -2.16
CA LYS A 12 14.38 -2.44 -3.37
C LYS A 12 15.52 -1.66 -3.96
N TYR A 13 15.93 -2.07 -5.15
CA TYR A 13 16.99 -1.47 -5.94
C TYR A 13 16.41 -0.88 -7.24
N PHE A 14 16.91 0.28 -7.62
CA PHE A 14 16.56 0.93 -8.88
C PHE A 14 17.79 0.99 -9.79
N ASN A 15 17.61 0.63 -11.05
CA ASN A 15 18.66 0.82 -12.07
C ASN A 15 18.73 2.31 -12.44
N VAL A 16 19.90 2.92 -12.23
CA VAL A 16 20.13 4.35 -12.49
C VAL A 16 21.02 4.60 -13.71
N GLY A 17 21.16 3.59 -14.57
CA GLY A 17 22.00 3.64 -15.78
C GLY A 17 23.48 3.34 -15.53
N GLY A 18 24.21 3.04 -16.62
CA GLY A 18 25.65 2.71 -16.54
C GLY A 18 25.99 1.50 -15.67
N GLY A 19 25.08 0.52 -15.56
CA GLY A 19 25.29 -0.68 -14.72
C GLY A 19 25.24 -0.42 -13.22
N ARG A 20 24.85 0.80 -12.79
CA ARG A 20 24.74 1.16 -11.37
C ARG A 20 23.33 0.95 -10.84
N GLN A 21 23.26 0.59 -9.57
CA GLN A 21 22.00 0.44 -8.84
C GLN A 21 21.94 1.37 -7.63
N LEU A 22 20.79 1.98 -7.40
CA LEU A 22 20.46 2.70 -6.19
C LEU A 22 19.77 1.73 -5.23
N HIS A 23 20.38 1.47 -4.09
CA HIS A 23 19.84 0.65 -3.02
C HIS A 23 18.93 1.51 -2.14
N ALA A 24 17.67 1.65 -2.52
CA ALA A 24 16.73 2.50 -1.79
C ALA A 24 16.19 1.84 -0.50
N VAL A 25 16.07 0.52 -0.50
CA VAL A 25 15.75 -0.33 0.66
C VAL A 25 16.70 -1.52 0.60
N ASP A 26 17.40 -1.81 1.68
CA ASP A 26 18.43 -2.85 1.69
C ASP A 26 18.42 -3.67 2.98
N GLY A 27 17.89 -4.90 2.90
CA GLY A 27 17.87 -5.88 3.98
C GLY A 27 17.01 -5.47 5.19
N ILE A 28 15.85 -4.85 4.95
CA ILE A 28 14.99 -4.34 6.03
C ILE A 28 14.11 -5.43 6.63
N ASN A 29 14.24 -5.58 7.94
CA ASN A 29 13.44 -6.47 8.76
C ASN A 29 12.56 -5.64 9.71
N ILE A 30 11.24 -5.72 9.58
CA ILE A 30 10.25 -4.97 10.35
C ILE A 30 9.17 -5.93 10.83
N GLU A 31 8.68 -5.71 12.04
CA GLU A 31 7.50 -6.39 12.58
C GLU A 31 6.52 -5.35 13.08
N ILE A 32 5.28 -5.42 12.60
CA ILE A 32 4.18 -4.56 13.05
C ILE A 32 3.11 -5.46 13.67
N PRO A 33 3.02 -5.50 15.00
CA PRO A 33 1.98 -6.27 15.67
C PRO A 33 0.60 -5.70 15.37
N ARG A 34 -0.42 -6.55 15.40
CA ARG A 34 -1.81 -6.13 15.22
C ARG A 34 -2.21 -5.05 16.25
N GLY A 35 -2.87 -4.01 15.78
CA GLY A 35 -3.32 -2.89 16.63
C GLY A 35 -2.19 -1.97 17.12
N LYS A 36 -0.98 -2.08 16.58
CA LYS A 36 0.15 -1.20 16.93
C LYS A 36 0.51 -0.29 15.77
N THR A 37 1.15 0.84 16.11
CA THR A 37 1.67 1.81 15.15
C THR A 37 3.20 1.75 15.17
N LEU A 38 3.80 1.69 13.98
CA LEU A 38 5.24 1.82 13.78
C LEU A 38 5.55 3.16 13.12
N GLY A 39 6.38 3.99 13.79
CA GLY A 39 6.92 5.21 13.21
C GLY A 39 8.22 4.93 12.46
N VAL A 40 8.31 5.40 11.20
CA VAL A 40 9.54 5.34 10.40
C VAL A 40 10.08 6.75 10.23
N VAL A 41 11.26 7.01 10.80
CA VAL A 41 11.93 8.32 10.78
C VAL A 41 13.26 8.24 10.05
N GLY A 42 13.73 9.35 9.53
CA GLY A 42 15.01 9.45 8.82
C GLY A 42 15.04 10.70 7.94
N GLU A 43 16.21 11.02 7.41
CA GLU A 43 16.43 12.17 6.52
C GLU A 43 15.63 12.10 5.21
N SER A 44 15.48 13.24 4.53
CA SER A 44 14.85 13.27 3.21
C SER A 44 15.66 12.43 2.22
N GLY A 45 14.97 11.61 1.43
CA GLY A 45 15.61 10.76 0.41
C GLY A 45 16.23 9.44 0.94
N CYS A 46 16.15 9.14 2.25
CA CYS A 46 16.70 7.90 2.80
C CYS A 46 15.88 6.61 2.53
N GLY A 47 14.84 6.68 1.70
CA GLY A 47 14.07 5.50 1.31
C GLY A 47 12.75 5.23 2.04
N LYS A 48 12.32 6.08 3.02
CA LYS A 48 11.06 5.88 3.78
C LYS A 48 9.84 5.69 2.88
N SER A 49 9.64 6.60 1.94
CA SER A 49 8.49 6.53 1.00
C SER A 49 8.59 5.31 0.07
N THR A 50 9.81 4.93 -0.31
CA THR A 50 10.05 3.72 -1.09
C THR A 50 9.70 2.48 -0.29
N LEU A 51 10.14 2.40 0.96
CA LEU A 51 9.80 1.30 1.87
C LEU A 51 8.29 1.16 2.02
N GLY A 52 7.58 2.25 2.33
CA GLY A 52 6.12 2.23 2.43
C GLY A 52 5.44 1.74 1.15
N ARG A 53 5.85 2.24 -0.02
CA ARG A 53 5.29 1.82 -1.31
C ARG A 53 5.56 0.35 -1.62
N VAL A 54 6.73 -0.17 -1.26
CA VAL A 54 7.08 -1.58 -1.44
C VAL A 54 6.25 -2.46 -0.51
N MET A 55 6.13 -2.08 0.77
CA MET A 55 5.30 -2.81 1.74
C MET A 55 3.82 -2.85 1.35
N MET A 56 3.32 -1.79 0.70
CA MET A 56 1.95 -1.72 0.17
C MET A 56 1.78 -2.40 -1.20
N GLY A 57 2.86 -2.98 -1.76
CA GLY A 57 2.84 -3.60 -3.08
C GLY A 57 2.56 -2.62 -4.23
N LEU A 58 2.79 -1.33 -4.03
CA LEU A 58 2.74 -0.31 -5.08
C LEU A 58 4.02 -0.30 -5.93
N LEU A 59 5.13 -0.75 -5.36
CA LEU A 59 6.39 -1.01 -6.04
C LEU A 59 6.78 -2.48 -5.82
N PRO A 60 7.23 -3.19 -6.85
CA PRO A 60 7.72 -4.55 -6.69
C PRO A 60 9.01 -4.56 -5.85
N ALA A 61 9.13 -5.48 -4.92
CA ALA A 61 10.40 -5.75 -4.24
C ALA A 61 11.44 -6.29 -5.23
N THR A 62 12.71 -6.00 -4.98
CA THR A 62 13.82 -6.62 -5.72
C THR A 62 14.08 -8.02 -5.16
N SER A 63 14.02 -8.17 -3.84
CA SER A 63 14.10 -9.46 -3.13
C SER A 63 13.58 -9.32 -1.71
N GLY A 64 13.53 -10.41 -0.97
CA GLY A 64 12.98 -10.48 0.38
C GLY A 64 11.49 -10.82 0.37
N GLN A 65 10.89 -10.82 1.55
CA GLN A 65 9.49 -11.20 1.74
C GLN A 65 8.73 -10.09 2.48
N ILE A 66 7.44 -10.01 2.19
CA ILE A 66 6.49 -9.20 2.94
C ILE A 66 5.35 -10.13 3.35
N LEU A 67 5.25 -10.40 4.62
CA LEU A 67 4.20 -11.25 5.19
C LEU A 67 3.06 -10.35 5.70
N PHE A 68 1.86 -10.54 5.20
CA PHE A 68 0.62 -9.98 5.71
C PHE A 68 -0.20 -11.13 6.29
N GLU A 69 -0.43 -11.13 7.60
CA GLU A 69 -1.06 -12.26 8.31
C GLU A 69 -0.42 -13.60 7.93
N ASP A 70 0.93 -13.67 8.03
CA ASP A 70 1.78 -14.82 7.69
C ASP A 70 1.73 -15.27 6.20
N LYS A 71 1.02 -14.54 5.33
CA LYS A 71 1.02 -14.81 3.88
C LYS A 71 2.00 -13.91 3.16
N ASP A 72 2.91 -14.50 2.40
CA ASP A 72 3.84 -13.72 1.57
C ASP A 72 3.13 -13.07 0.39
N ILE A 73 3.04 -11.74 0.42
CA ILE A 73 2.36 -10.96 -0.62
C ILE A 73 3.27 -10.64 -1.82
N VAL A 74 4.58 -10.89 -1.73
CA VAL A 74 5.51 -10.72 -2.86
C VAL A 74 5.35 -11.85 -3.87
N SER A 75 5.16 -13.08 -3.38
CA SER A 75 5.03 -14.30 -4.20
C SER A 75 3.59 -14.72 -4.47
N CYS A 76 2.60 -14.07 -3.87
CA CYS A 76 1.19 -14.45 -4.00
C CYS A 76 0.62 -14.16 -5.42
N SER A 77 -0.46 -14.84 -5.76
CA SER A 77 -1.20 -14.60 -7.00
C SER A 77 -1.86 -13.22 -7.01
N LYS A 78 -2.13 -12.67 -8.21
CA LYS A 78 -2.86 -11.40 -8.36
C LYS A 78 -4.21 -11.40 -7.64
N ARG A 79 -4.90 -12.52 -7.61
CA ARG A 79 -6.22 -12.66 -6.95
C ARG A 79 -6.09 -12.57 -5.43
N GLU A 80 -5.07 -13.18 -4.86
CA GLU A 80 -4.78 -13.11 -3.42
C GLU A 80 -4.34 -11.71 -3.02
N PHE A 81 -3.47 -11.09 -3.83
CA PHE A 81 -3.03 -9.72 -3.61
C PHE A 81 -4.18 -8.71 -3.66
N GLN A 82 -5.19 -8.90 -4.53
CA GLN A 82 -6.38 -8.06 -4.55
C GLN A 82 -7.17 -8.11 -3.24
N LYS A 83 -7.18 -9.25 -2.54
CA LYS A 83 -7.83 -9.35 -1.22
C LYS A 83 -7.07 -8.52 -0.19
N VAL A 84 -5.73 -8.63 -0.18
CA VAL A 84 -4.87 -7.84 0.73
C VAL A 84 -5.07 -6.34 0.48
N ARG A 85 -5.17 -5.88 -0.76
CA ARG A 85 -5.40 -4.47 -1.11
C ARG A 85 -6.70 -3.88 -0.56
N ARG A 86 -7.69 -4.70 -0.23
CA ARG A 86 -8.93 -4.24 0.42
C ARG A 86 -8.72 -3.93 1.90
N GLU A 87 -7.75 -4.58 2.52
CA GLU A 87 -7.47 -4.48 3.95
C GLU A 87 -6.33 -3.52 4.26
N VAL A 88 -5.43 -3.29 3.29
CA VAL A 88 -4.26 -2.44 3.44
C VAL A 88 -4.38 -1.23 2.52
N GLN A 89 -4.37 -0.04 3.09
CA GLN A 89 -4.54 1.23 2.35
C GLN A 89 -3.41 2.20 2.64
N MET A 90 -3.15 3.11 1.70
CA MET A 90 -2.13 4.13 1.82
C MET A 90 -2.74 5.52 1.73
N ILE A 91 -2.40 6.38 2.69
CA ILE A 91 -2.69 7.81 2.62
C ILE A 91 -1.44 8.50 2.08
N PHE A 92 -1.57 9.18 0.94
CA PHE A 92 -0.47 9.87 0.31
C PHE A 92 -0.20 11.23 1.00
N GLN A 93 1.07 11.65 0.97
CA GLN A 93 1.51 12.91 1.58
C GLN A 93 0.85 14.14 0.96
N ASP A 94 0.63 14.13 -0.36
CA ASP A 94 -0.08 15.20 -1.08
C ASP A 94 -1.53 14.76 -1.36
N PRO A 95 -2.52 15.30 -0.61
CA PRO A 95 -3.92 14.95 -0.81
C PRO A 95 -4.46 15.46 -2.15
N TYR A 96 -3.98 16.60 -2.64
CA TYR A 96 -4.47 17.18 -3.90
C TYR A 96 -3.99 16.39 -5.12
N ALA A 97 -2.74 15.94 -5.14
CA ALA A 97 -2.21 15.08 -6.20
C ALA A 97 -2.85 13.69 -6.20
N SER A 98 -3.47 13.28 -5.09
CA SER A 98 -4.13 11.98 -4.95
C SER A 98 -5.54 11.95 -5.55
N LEU A 99 -6.16 13.11 -5.74
CA LEU A 99 -7.53 13.24 -6.24
C LEU A 99 -7.52 13.60 -7.72
N ASN A 100 -8.36 12.92 -8.51
CA ASN A 100 -8.58 13.30 -9.90
C ASN A 100 -9.46 14.54 -9.97
N PRO A 101 -8.96 15.70 -10.43
CA PRO A 101 -9.73 16.97 -10.44
C PRO A 101 -10.92 16.97 -11.41
N ARG A 102 -11.03 15.95 -12.27
CA ARG A 102 -12.14 15.78 -13.22
C ARG A 102 -13.29 14.93 -12.66
N MET A 103 -13.13 14.38 -11.48
CA MET A 103 -14.14 13.57 -10.81
C MET A 103 -14.89 14.39 -9.77
N THR A 104 -16.17 14.11 -9.60
CA THR A 104 -16.95 14.67 -8.49
C THR A 104 -16.55 14.02 -7.16
N VAL A 105 -16.88 14.63 -6.03
CA VAL A 105 -16.66 14.05 -4.71
C VAL A 105 -17.36 12.69 -4.61
N TYR A 106 -18.57 12.59 -5.13
CA TYR A 106 -19.31 11.32 -5.20
C TYR A 106 -18.51 10.25 -5.96
N ASP A 107 -18.00 10.55 -7.16
CA ASP A 107 -17.25 9.61 -7.98
C ASP A 107 -15.98 9.15 -7.28
N LEU A 108 -15.28 10.05 -6.60
CA LEU A 108 -14.06 9.73 -5.85
C LEU A 108 -14.32 8.74 -4.71
N ILE A 109 -15.42 8.94 -3.97
CA ILE A 109 -15.78 8.07 -2.83
C ILE A 109 -16.38 6.76 -3.33
N SER A 110 -17.17 6.78 -4.42
CA SER A 110 -17.80 5.58 -4.95
C SER A 110 -16.85 4.68 -5.75
N ALA A 111 -15.76 5.23 -6.29
CA ALA A 111 -14.83 4.49 -7.15
C ALA A 111 -14.35 3.15 -6.54
N PRO A 112 -13.89 3.06 -5.29
CA PRO A 112 -13.51 1.77 -4.70
C PRO A 112 -14.69 0.81 -4.57
N LEU A 113 -15.90 1.31 -4.28
CA LEU A 113 -17.10 0.49 -4.19
C LEU A 113 -17.45 -0.14 -5.55
N GLU A 114 -17.24 0.61 -6.64
CA GLU A 114 -17.44 0.12 -8.00
C GLU A 114 -16.40 -0.90 -8.42
N VAL A 115 -15.12 -0.62 -8.15
CA VAL A 115 -14.00 -1.52 -8.46
C VAL A 115 -14.17 -2.87 -7.77
N TYR A 116 -14.61 -2.86 -6.51
CA TYR A 116 -14.82 -4.08 -5.73
C TYR A 116 -16.24 -4.65 -5.88
N LYS A 117 -17.10 -4.04 -6.70
CA LYS A 117 -18.48 -4.47 -6.95
C LYS A 117 -19.29 -4.64 -5.65
N VAL A 118 -19.17 -3.67 -4.76
CA VAL A 118 -19.90 -3.64 -3.49
C VAL A 118 -21.32 -3.18 -3.75
N GLY A 119 -22.32 -3.98 -3.43
CA GLY A 119 -23.73 -3.64 -3.52
C GLY A 119 -24.24 -3.20 -4.91
N THR A 120 -25.49 -2.77 -4.94
CA THR A 120 -26.15 -2.14 -6.10
C THR A 120 -25.72 -0.67 -6.24
N LYS A 121 -26.17 0.00 -7.30
CA LYS A 121 -25.89 1.43 -7.50
C LYS A 121 -26.57 2.28 -6.43
N GLU A 122 -27.78 1.92 -6.04
CA GLU A 122 -28.58 2.60 -5.01
C GLU A 122 -27.89 2.46 -3.63
N GLU A 123 -27.51 1.25 -3.24
CA GLU A 123 -26.78 1.00 -1.98
C GLU A 123 -25.47 1.75 -1.91
N ARG A 124 -24.70 1.80 -3.01
CA ARG A 124 -23.46 2.60 -3.06
C ARG A 124 -23.71 4.09 -2.86
N ARG A 125 -24.82 4.61 -3.40
CA ARG A 125 -25.19 6.01 -3.19
C ARG A 125 -25.48 6.30 -1.72
N GLU A 126 -26.26 5.44 -1.08
CA GLU A 126 -26.54 5.55 0.36
C GLU A 126 -25.26 5.52 1.20
N MET A 127 -24.33 4.58 0.91
CA MET A 127 -23.02 4.49 1.58
C MET A 127 -22.20 5.77 1.42
N VAL A 128 -22.19 6.38 0.22
CA VAL A 128 -21.46 7.64 -0.03
C VAL A 128 -22.11 8.80 0.73
N GLU A 129 -23.44 8.89 0.74
CA GLU A 129 -24.17 9.93 1.46
C GLU A 129 -23.93 9.82 2.98
N GLU A 130 -23.86 8.61 3.54
CA GLU A 130 -23.55 8.36 4.95
C GLU A 130 -22.14 8.82 5.33
N ILE A 131 -21.15 8.60 4.44
CA ILE A 131 -19.74 9.03 4.70
C ILE A 131 -19.61 10.55 4.67
N LEU A 132 -20.46 11.25 3.91
CA LEU A 132 -20.42 12.72 3.78
C LEU A 132 -21.15 13.47 4.89
N GLN A 133 -21.87 12.79 5.77
CA GLN A 133 -22.55 13.38 6.95
C GLN A 133 -21.58 13.52 8.14
#